data_940f6902c0183c7bef1602d31eb36c1f
#
_entry.id   940f6902c0183c7bef1602d31eb36c1f
#
_cell.length_a   1.000
_cell.length_b   1.000
_cell.length_c   1.000
_cell.angle_alpha   90.00
_cell.angle_beta   90.00
_cell.angle_gamma   90.00
#
_symmetry.space_group_name_H-M   'P 1'
#
loop_
_entity.id
_entity.type
_entity.pdbx_description
1 polymer ?
#
loop_
_entity_poly.entity_id
_entity_poly.type
_entity_poly.pdbx_seq_one_letter_code
_entity_poly.pdbx_strand_id
1 'polypeptide(L)'
;LQGGSAGKGTALQNNSDADVVLFLSCFSSYEQQKQKRRHILDLIEKRLHTCRQSLTFTVNISEPRYKGPGSTPRSLSLTLCSKDTLESIEVDILPAYDALGQLSQDAPPDVSVYIGLLEASSDPGEFSPCFTELQKKFVKRCPAKLKNLLRLVKHWYKELLKPRYPTADLPPKYALELLTIYAWEEGTGSSDSFVTAEGFRTVLELLCRHQEICIYWEKYYSLQHNQIGAHIKTLLCSPRPIILDPADPTGILSQGKNWNLVAKEAAAHRSLPCVSIVQPWAVQPARPVKIEVRHLLGTSLSRTISSDTTIRQLKEAIEQEWGIPWYQQRLAQQELGRSPVVLQDGETLASYGIFYSTTLLLLQTEPQAMEIFVKDDKNRTTTYTVLPTDTVRQLKEKICSHQGPPADQQRLTYGSWELEDRHTLAHYNIQPRSTVFMLLRLRGGTDP
;
A
#
# COMPACT_ATOMS: atom_id res chain seq x y z
N LEU A 1 -7.38 -29.40 -4.30
CA LEU A 1 -6.22 -28.60 -4.71
C LEU A 1 -5.27 -28.44 -3.51
N GLN A 2 -3.98 -28.72 -3.69
CA GLN A 2 -2.96 -28.42 -2.70
C GLN A 2 -2.60 -26.94 -2.74
N GLY A 3 -2.85 -26.26 -1.64
CA GLY A 3 -2.54 -24.84 -1.41
C GLY A 3 -1.28 -24.64 -0.58
N GLY A 4 -1.21 -23.51 0.11
CA GLY A 4 -0.16 -23.14 1.02
C GLY A 4 1.26 -23.12 0.42
N SER A 5 2.25 -23.26 1.25
CA SER A 5 3.68 -23.26 0.85
C SER A 5 4.05 -24.41 -0.06
N ALA A 6 3.49 -25.60 0.18
CA ALA A 6 3.75 -26.78 -0.63
C ALA A 6 3.22 -26.62 -2.05
N GLY A 7 1.98 -26.16 -2.21
CA GLY A 7 1.39 -25.87 -3.52
C GLY A 7 2.14 -24.80 -4.30
N LYS A 8 2.69 -23.79 -3.63
CA LYS A 8 3.46 -22.67 -4.22
C LYS A 8 4.91 -23.04 -4.57
N GLY A 9 5.43 -24.17 -4.02
CA GLY A 9 6.83 -24.56 -4.16
C GLY A 9 7.79 -23.72 -3.34
N THR A 10 7.33 -23.19 -2.21
CA THR A 10 8.10 -22.35 -1.26
C THR A 10 8.14 -22.96 0.15
N ALA A 11 7.84 -24.24 0.30
CA ALA A 11 7.93 -24.94 1.57
C ALA A 11 9.36 -24.97 2.10
N LEU A 12 9.51 -24.88 3.44
CA LEU A 12 10.76 -25.11 4.12
C LEU A 12 10.96 -26.63 4.31
N GLN A 13 12.22 -27.07 4.35
CA GLN A 13 12.54 -28.43 4.72
C GLN A 13 12.07 -28.68 6.16
N ASN A 14 11.52 -29.85 6.44
CA ASN A 14 10.95 -30.24 7.75
C ASN A 14 9.77 -29.35 8.24
N ASN A 15 9.08 -28.67 7.33
CA ASN A 15 7.87 -27.92 7.65
C ASN A 15 6.71 -28.48 6.83
N SER A 16 5.94 -29.34 7.44
CA SER A 16 4.92 -30.17 6.77
C SER A 16 3.51 -29.65 6.98
N ASP A 17 3.28 -28.34 6.81
CA ASP A 17 1.93 -27.77 6.78
C ASP A 17 1.33 -28.00 5.38
N ALA A 18 0.23 -28.70 5.27
CA ALA A 18 -0.47 -28.93 4.03
C ALA A 18 -1.87 -28.30 4.05
N ASP A 19 -2.09 -27.29 3.22
CA ASP A 19 -3.42 -26.74 3.00
C ASP A 19 -4.08 -27.50 1.86
N VAL A 20 -5.23 -28.12 2.11
CA VAL A 20 -6.03 -28.85 1.11
C VAL A 20 -7.35 -28.13 0.90
N VAL A 21 -7.48 -27.50 -0.26
CA VAL A 21 -8.74 -26.86 -0.66
C VAL A 21 -9.59 -27.86 -1.42
N LEU A 22 -10.81 -28.07 -0.92
CA LEU A 22 -11.81 -28.96 -1.51
C LEU A 22 -12.87 -28.12 -2.23
N PHE A 23 -12.82 -28.12 -3.55
CA PHE A 23 -13.89 -27.54 -4.37
C PHE A 23 -15.05 -28.52 -4.45
N LEU A 24 -16.21 -28.10 -3.94
CA LEU A 24 -17.36 -28.97 -3.77
C LEU A 24 -18.51 -28.57 -4.70
N SER A 25 -19.01 -29.51 -5.46
CA SER A 25 -20.15 -29.31 -6.39
C SER A 25 -21.45 -28.93 -5.69
N CYS A 26 -21.55 -29.16 -4.37
CA CYS A 26 -22.72 -28.74 -3.56
C CYS A 26 -22.72 -27.23 -3.24
N PHE A 27 -21.65 -26.51 -3.55
CA PHE A 27 -21.57 -25.05 -3.48
C PHE A 27 -21.73 -24.49 -4.90
N SER A 28 -22.83 -23.82 -5.19
CA SER A 28 -23.08 -23.14 -6.47
C SER A 28 -22.83 -21.63 -6.42
N SER A 29 -22.52 -21.08 -5.23
CA SER A 29 -22.23 -19.66 -5.00
C SER A 29 -21.44 -19.45 -3.71
N TYR A 30 -20.88 -18.25 -3.54
CA TYR A 30 -20.25 -17.82 -2.28
C TYR A 30 -21.20 -17.90 -1.09
N GLU A 31 -22.47 -17.49 -1.30
CA GLU A 31 -23.48 -17.52 -0.24
C GLU A 31 -23.79 -18.96 0.21
N GLN A 32 -23.88 -19.91 -0.72
CA GLN A 32 -24.07 -21.32 -0.35
C GLN A 32 -22.86 -21.89 0.38
N GLN A 33 -21.65 -21.51 0.01
CA GLN A 33 -20.45 -21.88 0.78
C GLN A 33 -20.56 -21.38 2.21
N LYS A 34 -20.94 -20.12 2.41
CA LYS A 34 -21.09 -19.50 3.73
C LYS A 34 -22.12 -20.25 4.59
N GLN A 35 -23.28 -20.54 4.01
CA GLN A 35 -24.38 -21.22 4.71
C GLN A 35 -24.08 -22.69 5.06
N LYS A 36 -23.47 -23.43 4.14
CA LYS A 36 -23.28 -24.89 4.28
C LYS A 36 -21.91 -25.28 4.84
N ARG A 37 -20.93 -24.37 4.88
CA ARG A 37 -19.54 -24.68 5.24
C ARG A 37 -19.42 -25.43 6.57
N ARG A 38 -20.12 -24.99 7.61
CA ARG A 38 -20.09 -25.64 8.92
C ARG A 38 -20.56 -27.09 8.83
N HIS A 39 -21.70 -27.31 8.20
CA HIS A 39 -22.27 -28.66 8.02
C HIS A 39 -21.33 -29.57 7.25
N ILE A 40 -20.67 -29.07 6.21
CA ILE A 40 -19.68 -29.83 5.44
C ILE A 40 -18.45 -30.19 6.28
N LEU A 41 -17.93 -29.26 7.08
CA LEU A 41 -16.82 -29.54 7.98
C LEU A 41 -17.18 -30.61 9.01
N ASP A 42 -18.38 -30.56 9.61
CA ASP A 42 -18.88 -31.58 10.53
C ASP A 42 -19.02 -32.96 9.86
N LEU A 43 -19.45 -33.00 8.59
CA LEU A 43 -19.52 -34.25 7.82
C LEU A 43 -18.12 -34.85 7.53
N ILE A 44 -17.16 -34.00 7.14
CA ILE A 44 -15.77 -34.41 6.90
C ILE A 44 -15.18 -34.99 8.20
N GLU A 45 -15.36 -34.30 9.31
CA GLU A 45 -14.87 -34.73 10.62
C GLU A 45 -15.44 -36.11 11.00
N LYS A 46 -16.76 -36.28 10.90
CA LYS A 46 -17.43 -37.56 11.19
C LYS A 46 -16.90 -38.70 10.30
N ARG A 47 -16.68 -38.43 9.00
CA ARG A 47 -16.12 -39.43 8.09
C ARG A 47 -14.67 -39.80 8.45
N LEU A 48 -13.85 -38.82 8.80
CA LEU A 48 -12.48 -39.05 9.25
C LEU A 48 -12.45 -39.92 10.52
N HIS A 49 -13.34 -39.66 11.48
CA HIS A 49 -13.47 -40.50 12.67
C HIS A 49 -13.85 -41.94 12.32
N THR A 50 -14.79 -42.13 11.38
CA THR A 50 -15.21 -43.47 10.96
C THR A 50 -14.11 -44.22 10.22
N CYS A 51 -13.32 -43.56 9.39
CA CYS A 51 -12.23 -44.18 8.61
C CYS A 51 -10.93 -44.34 9.40
N ARG A 52 -10.84 -43.78 10.61
CA ARG A 52 -9.61 -43.75 11.42
C ARG A 52 -8.95 -45.12 11.61
N GLN A 53 -9.74 -46.17 11.74
CA GLN A 53 -9.23 -47.55 11.98
C GLN A 53 -8.62 -48.18 10.71
N SER A 54 -9.02 -47.75 9.52
CA SER A 54 -8.52 -48.28 8.25
C SER A 54 -7.31 -47.52 7.70
N LEU A 55 -6.87 -46.43 8.35
CA LEU A 55 -5.75 -45.62 7.88
C LEU A 55 -4.40 -46.18 8.39
N THR A 56 -3.39 -46.02 7.57
CA THR A 56 -2.00 -46.39 7.89
C THR A 56 -1.33 -45.41 8.86
N PHE A 57 -1.96 -44.29 9.17
CA PHE A 57 -1.48 -43.27 10.09
C PHE A 57 -2.52 -42.94 11.16
N THR A 58 -2.05 -42.38 12.29
CA THR A 58 -2.93 -41.86 13.33
C THR A 58 -3.39 -40.47 12.96
N VAL A 59 -4.71 -40.22 13.01
CA VAL A 59 -5.31 -38.92 12.75
C VAL A 59 -5.73 -38.28 14.06
N ASN A 60 -5.13 -37.17 14.41
CA ASN A 60 -5.57 -36.31 15.51
C ASN A 60 -6.26 -35.09 14.93
N ILE A 61 -7.52 -34.91 15.28
CA ILE A 61 -8.32 -33.78 14.81
C ILE A 61 -8.26 -32.69 15.88
N SER A 62 -7.79 -31.50 15.50
CA SER A 62 -7.77 -30.34 16.37
C SER A 62 -9.14 -29.65 16.41
N GLU A 63 -9.43 -28.92 17.49
CA GLU A 63 -10.65 -28.13 17.55
C GLU A 63 -10.73 -27.13 16.38
N PRO A 64 -11.94 -26.86 15.84
CA PRO A 64 -12.14 -25.93 14.74
C PRO A 64 -11.59 -24.54 15.07
N ARG A 65 -10.81 -23.96 14.16
CA ARG A 65 -10.29 -22.61 14.32
C ARG A 65 -11.34 -21.58 13.95
N TYR A 66 -11.72 -20.78 14.93
CA TYR A 66 -12.67 -19.67 14.77
C TYR A 66 -11.92 -18.33 14.65
N LYS A 67 -12.41 -17.43 13.82
CA LYS A 67 -11.86 -16.08 13.64
C LYS A 67 -12.69 -15.04 14.41
N GLY A 68 -12.93 -15.30 15.69
CA GLY A 68 -13.71 -14.44 16.59
C GLY A 68 -14.98 -15.09 17.15
N PRO A 69 -15.57 -14.53 18.21
CA PRO A 69 -16.80 -15.04 18.83
C PRO A 69 -17.96 -15.02 17.84
N GLY A 70 -18.63 -16.15 17.66
CA GLY A 70 -19.79 -16.28 16.75
C GLY A 70 -19.46 -16.52 15.27
N SER A 71 -18.18 -16.57 14.87
CA SER A 71 -17.81 -16.86 13.49
C SER A 71 -17.92 -18.35 13.16
N THR A 72 -18.29 -18.67 11.91
CA THR A 72 -18.27 -20.04 11.40
C THR A 72 -16.84 -20.49 11.17
N PRO A 73 -16.44 -21.72 11.53
CA PRO A 73 -15.09 -22.21 11.28
C PRO A 73 -14.79 -22.20 9.78
N ARG A 74 -13.54 -21.84 9.42
CA ARG A 74 -13.13 -21.75 8.02
C ARG A 74 -12.47 -23.02 7.51
N SER A 75 -11.85 -23.78 8.40
CA SER A 75 -11.12 -25.01 8.08
C SER A 75 -11.30 -26.03 9.20
N LEU A 76 -11.05 -27.27 8.84
CA LEU A 76 -10.82 -28.38 9.76
C LEU A 76 -9.32 -28.64 9.80
N SER A 77 -8.71 -28.50 10.97
CA SER A 77 -7.28 -28.77 11.16
C SER A 77 -7.10 -30.17 11.74
N LEU A 78 -6.17 -30.93 11.21
CA LEU A 78 -5.83 -32.25 11.69
C LEU A 78 -4.32 -32.48 11.64
N THR A 79 -3.83 -33.34 12.52
CA THR A 79 -2.44 -33.79 12.53
C THR A 79 -2.41 -35.27 12.16
N LEU A 80 -1.72 -35.57 11.07
CA LEU A 80 -1.43 -36.91 10.64
C LEU A 80 -0.08 -37.36 11.24
N CYS A 81 -0.10 -38.37 12.08
CA CYS A 81 1.13 -38.93 12.67
C CYS A 81 1.43 -40.26 12.01
N SER A 82 2.66 -40.48 11.58
CA SER A 82 3.13 -41.81 11.17
C SER A 82 3.08 -42.79 12.32
N LYS A 83 2.69 -44.05 12.07
CA LYS A 83 2.74 -45.12 13.07
C LYS A 83 4.16 -45.71 13.24
N ASP A 84 4.96 -45.52 12.18
CA ASP A 84 6.28 -46.15 12.06
C ASP A 84 7.44 -45.17 12.34
N THR A 85 7.18 -43.87 12.22
CA THR A 85 8.16 -42.81 12.45
C THR A 85 7.57 -41.73 13.38
N LEU A 86 8.43 -40.89 13.98
CA LEU A 86 8.00 -39.76 14.82
C LEU A 86 7.54 -38.58 14.01
N GLU A 87 7.34 -38.72 12.68
CA GLU A 87 6.94 -37.64 11.80
C GLU A 87 5.46 -37.37 11.91
N SER A 88 5.10 -36.09 11.90
CA SER A 88 3.74 -35.60 11.85
C SER A 88 3.58 -34.50 10.81
N ILE A 89 2.39 -34.47 10.21
CA ILE A 89 2.01 -33.47 9.21
C ILE A 89 0.74 -32.78 9.67
N GLU A 90 0.77 -31.44 9.77
CA GLU A 90 -0.44 -30.65 9.98
C GLU A 90 -1.15 -30.44 8.65
N VAL A 91 -2.45 -30.71 8.60
CA VAL A 91 -3.29 -30.56 7.41
C VAL A 91 -4.49 -29.70 7.74
N ASP A 92 -4.65 -28.61 6.99
CA ASP A 92 -5.86 -27.79 7.03
C ASP A 92 -6.74 -28.14 5.81
N ILE A 93 -7.97 -28.51 6.07
CA ILE A 93 -8.99 -28.82 5.02
C ILE A 93 -9.94 -27.63 4.92
N LEU A 94 -9.99 -27.03 3.73
CA LEU A 94 -10.77 -25.81 3.44
C LEU A 94 -11.82 -26.12 2.35
N PRO A 95 -13.10 -26.29 2.71
CA PRO A 95 -14.18 -26.39 1.71
C PRO A 95 -14.38 -25.04 1.00
N ALA A 96 -14.45 -25.08 -0.33
CA ALA A 96 -14.55 -23.88 -1.15
C ALA A 96 -15.55 -24.08 -2.32
N TYR A 97 -16.18 -22.98 -2.71
CA TYR A 97 -16.90 -22.84 -3.96
C TYR A 97 -15.90 -22.71 -5.11
N ASP A 98 -16.14 -23.42 -6.20
CA ASP A 98 -15.34 -23.30 -7.43
C ASP A 98 -15.77 -22.04 -8.20
N ALA A 99 -15.33 -20.89 -7.73
CA ALA A 99 -15.67 -19.60 -8.32
C ALA A 99 -14.96 -19.35 -9.65
N LEU A 100 -13.84 -20.02 -9.89
CA LEU A 100 -12.98 -19.79 -11.04
C LEU A 100 -13.33 -20.70 -12.23
N GLY A 101 -13.96 -21.85 -11.97
CA GLY A 101 -14.26 -22.85 -13.01
C GLY A 101 -13.01 -23.28 -13.78
N GLN A 102 -13.17 -23.51 -15.07
CA GLN A 102 -12.05 -23.83 -15.95
C GLN A 102 -11.36 -22.53 -16.41
N LEU A 103 -10.27 -22.16 -15.74
CA LEU A 103 -9.42 -21.04 -16.18
C LEU A 103 -8.57 -21.45 -17.38
N SER A 104 -8.57 -20.65 -18.43
CA SER A 104 -7.51 -20.69 -19.45
C SER A 104 -6.16 -20.31 -18.82
N GLN A 105 -5.05 -20.85 -19.34
CA GLN A 105 -3.75 -20.89 -18.63
C GLN A 105 -3.24 -19.54 -18.10
N ASP A 106 -3.56 -18.40 -18.72
CA ASP A 106 -3.01 -17.08 -18.33
C ASP A 106 -4.05 -15.94 -18.32
N ALA A 107 -5.33 -16.22 -18.57
CA ALA A 107 -6.35 -15.19 -18.53
C ALA A 107 -6.73 -14.83 -17.08
N PRO A 108 -6.99 -13.54 -16.80
CA PRO A 108 -7.62 -13.16 -15.54
C PRO A 108 -9.02 -13.75 -15.45
N PRO A 109 -9.55 -13.98 -14.23
CA PRO A 109 -10.93 -14.39 -14.04
C PRO A 109 -11.92 -13.40 -14.67
N ASP A 110 -13.10 -13.88 -15.00
CA ASP A 110 -14.19 -13.00 -15.42
C ASP A 110 -14.52 -11.99 -14.31
N VAL A 111 -14.83 -10.77 -14.69
CA VAL A 111 -15.14 -9.67 -13.75
C VAL A 111 -16.31 -10.04 -12.83
N SER A 112 -17.29 -10.80 -13.32
CA SER A 112 -18.44 -11.25 -12.53
C SER A 112 -18.05 -12.07 -11.30
N VAL A 113 -16.92 -12.79 -11.35
CA VAL A 113 -16.38 -13.54 -10.19
C VAL A 113 -16.08 -12.60 -9.03
N TYR A 114 -15.45 -11.47 -9.31
CA TYR A 114 -15.09 -10.47 -8.30
C TYR A 114 -16.29 -9.61 -7.88
N ILE A 115 -17.22 -9.31 -8.79
CA ILE A 115 -18.46 -8.60 -8.42
C ILE A 115 -19.26 -9.47 -7.44
N GLY A 116 -19.50 -10.74 -7.76
CA GLY A 116 -20.18 -11.66 -6.86
C GLY A 116 -19.45 -11.87 -5.52
N LEU A 117 -18.11 -11.85 -5.53
CA LEU A 117 -17.31 -11.88 -4.33
C LEU A 117 -17.57 -10.67 -3.43
N LEU A 118 -17.56 -9.45 -3.98
CA LEU A 118 -17.78 -8.23 -3.22
C LEU A 118 -19.20 -8.15 -2.64
N GLU A 119 -20.20 -8.66 -3.37
CA GLU A 119 -21.58 -8.73 -2.91
C GLU A 119 -21.79 -9.73 -1.77
N ALA A 120 -21.12 -10.88 -1.82
CA ALA A 120 -21.25 -11.94 -0.83
C ALA A 120 -20.34 -11.77 0.41
N SER A 121 -19.24 -11.06 0.27
CA SER A 121 -18.22 -10.94 1.32
C SER A 121 -18.67 -10.00 2.44
N SER A 122 -18.72 -10.51 3.67
CA SER A 122 -18.91 -9.70 4.87
C SER A 122 -17.62 -9.51 5.66
N ASP A 123 -16.72 -10.50 5.60
CA ASP A 123 -15.44 -10.49 6.30
C ASP A 123 -14.26 -10.51 5.32
N PRO A 124 -13.23 -9.69 5.54
CA PRO A 124 -12.03 -9.68 4.70
C PRO A 124 -11.40 -11.08 4.56
N GLY A 125 -11.18 -11.52 3.31
CA GLY A 125 -10.55 -12.80 2.99
C GLY A 125 -11.39 -14.04 3.37
N GLU A 126 -12.69 -13.89 3.58
CA GLU A 126 -13.58 -15.02 3.92
C GLU A 126 -13.56 -16.11 2.84
N PHE A 127 -13.54 -15.72 1.58
CA PHE A 127 -13.54 -16.60 0.41
C PHE A 127 -12.17 -16.77 -0.24
N SER A 128 -11.11 -16.42 0.46
CA SER A 128 -9.72 -16.59 -0.04
C SER A 128 -9.41 -18.00 -0.54
N PRO A 129 -9.93 -19.09 0.06
CA PRO A 129 -9.74 -20.44 -0.47
C PRO A 129 -10.23 -20.62 -1.90
N CYS A 130 -11.28 -19.90 -2.35
CA CYS A 130 -11.78 -19.95 -3.74
C CYS A 130 -10.72 -19.49 -4.75
N PHE A 131 -9.78 -18.67 -4.34
CA PHE A 131 -8.72 -18.08 -5.17
C PHE A 131 -7.35 -18.76 -5.01
N THR A 132 -7.28 -19.89 -4.32
CA THR A 132 -6.01 -20.60 -4.02
C THR A 132 -5.24 -20.95 -5.30
N GLU A 133 -5.91 -21.26 -6.40
CA GLU A 133 -5.25 -21.53 -7.68
C GLU A 133 -4.51 -20.29 -8.22
N LEU A 134 -5.13 -19.13 -8.15
CA LEU A 134 -4.51 -17.86 -8.57
C LEU A 134 -3.33 -17.47 -7.67
N GLN A 135 -3.50 -17.61 -6.35
CA GLN A 135 -2.42 -17.38 -5.37
C GLN A 135 -1.22 -18.29 -5.65
N LYS A 136 -1.50 -19.58 -5.92
CA LYS A 136 -0.49 -20.57 -6.31
C LYS A 136 0.20 -20.19 -7.60
N LYS A 137 -0.56 -19.86 -8.66
CA LYS A 137 -0.01 -19.43 -9.96
C LYS A 137 0.85 -18.18 -9.81
N PHE A 138 0.42 -17.22 -8.99
CA PHE A 138 1.14 -15.97 -8.75
C PHE A 138 2.55 -16.21 -8.20
N VAL A 139 2.69 -17.10 -7.21
CA VAL A 139 4.00 -17.40 -6.60
C VAL A 139 4.79 -18.44 -7.42
N LYS A 140 4.11 -19.42 -8.02
CA LYS A 140 4.76 -20.50 -8.76
C LYS A 140 5.54 -20.03 -9.98
N ARG A 141 5.10 -18.92 -10.61
CA ARG A 141 5.80 -18.27 -11.74
C ARG A 141 7.15 -17.65 -11.35
N CYS A 142 7.39 -17.43 -10.06
CA CYS A 142 8.65 -16.85 -9.59
C CYS A 142 9.83 -17.75 -9.90
N PRO A 143 11.00 -17.21 -10.29
CA PRO A 143 12.19 -18.00 -10.58
C PRO A 143 12.71 -18.73 -9.34
N ALA A 144 13.47 -19.80 -9.55
CA ALA A 144 13.99 -20.65 -8.48
C ALA A 144 14.79 -19.84 -7.43
N LYS A 145 15.58 -18.89 -7.88
CA LYS A 145 16.39 -18.03 -7.01
C LYS A 145 15.52 -17.15 -6.10
N LEU A 146 14.42 -16.58 -6.63
CA LEU A 146 13.45 -15.84 -5.82
C LEU A 146 12.75 -16.75 -4.82
N LYS A 147 12.39 -17.98 -5.20
CA LYS A 147 11.82 -18.95 -4.26
C LYS A 147 12.78 -19.27 -3.12
N ASN A 148 14.09 -19.29 -3.36
CA ASN A 148 15.08 -19.43 -2.28
C ASN A 148 15.08 -18.22 -1.35
N LEU A 149 14.97 -17.00 -1.89
CA LEU A 149 14.83 -15.80 -1.06
C LEU A 149 13.52 -15.83 -0.23
N LEU A 150 12.41 -16.26 -0.83
CA LEU A 150 11.14 -16.48 -0.10
C LEU A 150 11.30 -17.48 1.05
N ARG A 151 12.03 -18.59 0.83
CA ARG A 151 12.34 -19.56 1.91
C ARG A 151 13.20 -18.93 2.99
N LEU A 152 14.20 -18.13 2.64
CA LEU A 152 15.05 -17.43 3.61
C LEU A 152 14.23 -16.47 4.50
N VAL A 153 13.37 -15.67 3.92
CA VAL A 153 12.48 -14.76 4.67
C VAL A 153 11.52 -15.54 5.58
N LYS A 154 10.96 -16.66 5.09
CA LYS A 154 10.08 -17.53 5.89
C LYS A 154 10.84 -18.26 7.02
N HIS A 155 12.08 -18.65 6.77
CA HIS A 155 12.95 -19.21 7.79
C HIS A 155 13.23 -18.19 8.89
N TRP A 156 13.61 -16.98 8.52
CA TRP A 156 13.78 -15.86 9.44
C TRP A 156 12.51 -15.63 10.30
N TYR A 157 11.33 -15.64 9.66
CA TYR A 157 10.05 -15.48 10.35
C TYR A 157 9.81 -16.62 11.35
N LYS A 158 10.03 -17.88 10.93
CA LYS A 158 9.69 -19.07 11.72
C LYS A 158 10.66 -19.30 12.87
N GLU A 159 11.96 -19.17 12.61
CA GLU A 159 13.01 -19.57 13.55
C GLU A 159 13.52 -18.41 14.42
N LEU A 160 13.40 -17.17 13.97
CA LEU A 160 13.94 -16.01 14.68
C LEU A 160 12.83 -15.10 15.22
N LEU A 161 11.83 -14.76 14.42
CA LEU A 161 10.78 -13.84 14.83
C LEU A 161 9.72 -14.51 15.72
N LYS A 162 9.08 -15.57 15.22
CA LYS A 162 7.94 -16.21 15.91
C LYS A 162 8.28 -16.76 17.31
N PRO A 163 9.44 -17.43 17.54
CA PRO A 163 9.81 -17.93 18.86
C PRO A 163 10.04 -16.81 19.89
N ARG A 164 10.44 -15.62 19.42
CA ARG A 164 10.66 -14.46 20.29
C ARG A 164 9.36 -13.79 20.74
N TYR A 165 8.31 -13.95 19.93
CA TYR A 165 6.97 -13.37 20.18
C TYR A 165 5.87 -14.43 20.00
N PRO A 166 5.84 -15.49 20.82
CA PRO A 166 4.97 -16.64 20.58
C PRO A 166 3.48 -16.35 20.70
N THR A 167 3.11 -15.32 21.47
CA THR A 167 1.71 -14.90 21.72
C THR A 167 1.27 -13.70 20.87
N ALA A 168 2.19 -13.08 20.12
CA ALA A 168 1.87 -11.91 19.31
C ALA A 168 1.08 -12.28 18.05
N ASP A 169 0.14 -11.43 17.66
CA ASP A 169 -0.57 -11.55 16.39
C ASP A 169 0.30 -11.01 15.25
N LEU A 170 1.23 -11.84 14.81
CA LEU A 170 2.18 -11.52 13.74
C LEU A 170 1.48 -11.58 12.36
N PRO A 171 1.99 -10.83 11.35
CA PRO A 171 1.47 -10.92 9.99
C PRO A 171 1.61 -12.35 9.43
N PRO A 172 0.70 -12.78 8.54
CA PRO A 172 0.79 -14.10 7.94
C PRO A 172 2.05 -14.22 7.06
N LYS A 173 2.63 -15.43 7.01
CA LYS A 173 3.79 -15.73 6.13
C LYS A 173 3.56 -15.28 4.68
N TYR A 174 2.33 -15.36 4.19
CA TYR A 174 1.96 -14.95 2.84
C TYR A 174 2.13 -13.45 2.62
N ALA A 175 1.87 -12.61 3.62
CA ALA A 175 2.14 -11.16 3.50
C ALA A 175 3.64 -10.88 3.29
N LEU A 176 4.52 -11.63 3.95
CA LEU A 176 5.96 -11.50 3.76
C LEU A 176 6.41 -12.09 2.41
N GLU A 177 5.78 -13.15 1.92
CA GLU A 177 6.01 -13.65 0.55
C GLU A 177 5.69 -12.56 -0.48
N LEU A 178 4.55 -11.89 -0.37
CA LEU A 178 4.15 -10.82 -1.28
C LEU A 178 5.08 -9.60 -1.17
N LEU A 179 5.49 -9.20 0.03
CA LEU A 179 6.46 -8.12 0.22
C LEU A 179 7.81 -8.45 -0.43
N THR A 180 8.25 -9.69 -0.33
CA THR A 180 9.50 -10.16 -0.96
C THR A 180 9.41 -10.16 -2.49
N ILE A 181 8.27 -10.60 -3.05
CA ILE A 181 8.02 -10.55 -4.50
C ILE A 181 8.02 -9.11 -4.99
N TYR A 182 7.33 -8.22 -4.28
CA TYR A 182 7.32 -6.79 -4.60
C TYR A 182 8.73 -6.19 -4.58
N ALA A 183 9.52 -6.47 -3.54
CA ALA A 183 10.89 -6.01 -3.43
C ALA A 183 11.76 -6.46 -4.62
N TRP A 184 11.58 -7.70 -5.08
CA TRP A 184 12.27 -8.23 -6.24
C TRP A 184 11.80 -7.59 -7.55
N GLU A 185 10.49 -7.43 -7.74
CA GLU A 185 9.93 -6.76 -8.93
C GLU A 185 10.48 -5.34 -9.09
N GLU A 186 10.38 -4.53 -8.03
CA GLU A 186 10.80 -3.12 -8.07
C GLU A 186 12.32 -2.95 -8.01
N GLY A 187 13.00 -3.76 -7.21
CA GLY A 187 14.45 -3.60 -6.97
C GLY A 187 15.32 -4.13 -8.09
N THR A 188 14.85 -5.14 -8.83
CA THR A 188 15.64 -5.80 -9.89
C THR A 188 15.01 -5.71 -11.27
N GLY A 189 13.81 -5.11 -11.40
CA GLY A 189 13.03 -5.16 -12.63
C GLY A 189 12.63 -6.59 -13.02
N SER A 190 12.38 -7.45 -12.03
CA SER A 190 12.05 -8.87 -12.22
C SER A 190 13.18 -9.69 -12.86
N SER A 191 14.44 -9.31 -12.63
CA SER A 191 15.61 -10.06 -13.12
C SER A 191 15.84 -11.34 -12.32
N ASP A 192 16.19 -12.43 -13.01
CA ASP A 192 16.59 -13.68 -12.38
C ASP A 192 18.01 -13.62 -11.79
N SER A 193 18.80 -12.63 -12.24
CA SER A 193 20.16 -12.41 -11.76
C SER A 193 20.19 -11.33 -10.69
N PHE A 194 20.34 -11.75 -9.43
CA PHE A 194 20.44 -10.83 -8.29
C PHE A 194 21.23 -11.48 -7.14
N VAL A 195 21.65 -10.68 -6.17
CA VAL A 195 22.33 -11.16 -4.95
C VAL A 195 21.28 -11.39 -3.87
N THR A 196 21.18 -12.63 -3.38
CA THR A 196 20.16 -13.02 -2.38
C THR A 196 20.28 -12.23 -1.07
N ALA A 197 21.51 -11.92 -0.63
CA ALA A 197 21.75 -11.13 0.57
C ALA A 197 21.24 -9.69 0.44
N GLU A 198 21.37 -9.06 -0.74
CA GLU A 198 20.81 -7.74 -1.02
C GLU A 198 19.29 -7.77 -0.95
N GLY A 199 18.66 -8.79 -1.55
CA GLY A 199 17.22 -8.99 -1.49
C GLY A 199 16.71 -9.19 -0.06
N PHE A 200 17.39 -9.99 0.74
CA PHE A 200 17.04 -10.20 2.14
C PHE A 200 17.18 -8.89 2.94
N ARG A 201 18.28 -8.15 2.77
CA ARG A 201 18.44 -6.84 3.39
C ARG A 201 17.35 -5.86 2.98
N THR A 202 16.97 -5.83 1.71
CA THR A 202 15.88 -4.99 1.20
C THR A 202 14.55 -5.29 1.92
N VAL A 203 14.22 -6.56 2.11
CA VAL A 203 13.01 -6.95 2.85
C VAL A 203 13.07 -6.46 4.30
N LEU A 204 14.21 -6.62 4.99
CA LEU A 204 14.37 -6.12 6.35
C LEU A 204 14.25 -4.59 6.44
N GLU A 205 14.79 -3.84 5.46
CA GLU A 205 14.63 -2.39 5.36
C GLU A 205 13.16 -1.98 5.19
N LEU A 206 12.42 -2.67 4.31
CA LEU A 206 10.99 -2.43 4.11
C LEU A 206 10.19 -2.72 5.40
N LEU A 207 10.50 -3.80 6.11
CA LEU A 207 9.86 -4.13 7.38
C LEU A 207 10.12 -3.06 8.46
N CYS A 208 11.30 -2.46 8.49
CA CYS A 208 11.61 -1.31 9.36
C CYS A 208 10.74 -0.09 9.02
N ARG A 209 10.37 0.07 7.75
CA ARG A 209 9.52 1.17 7.25
C ARG A 209 8.07 0.71 7.03
N HIS A 210 7.57 -0.24 7.83
CA HIS A 210 6.25 -0.83 7.64
C HIS A 210 5.10 0.18 7.57
N GLN A 211 5.22 1.31 8.26
CA GLN A 211 4.21 2.39 8.26
C GLN A 211 4.06 3.09 6.89
N GLU A 212 4.96 2.84 5.97
CA GLU A 212 4.93 3.39 4.61
C GLU A 212 4.48 2.36 3.56
N ILE A 213 4.41 1.06 3.93
CA ILE A 213 4.10 -0.03 3.00
C ILE A 213 2.68 0.12 2.44
N CYS A 214 2.60 0.18 1.10
CA CYS A 214 1.35 0.12 0.35
C CYS A 214 1.60 -0.62 -0.97
N ILE A 215 1.33 -1.92 -0.99
CA ILE A 215 1.60 -2.79 -2.13
C ILE A 215 0.35 -3.54 -2.60
N TYR A 216 0.20 -3.65 -3.90
CA TYR A 216 -0.94 -4.25 -4.59
C TYR A 216 -0.55 -4.61 -6.02
N TRP A 217 -1.38 -5.41 -6.71
CA TRP A 217 -1.16 -5.85 -8.09
C TRP A 217 -2.46 -5.76 -8.89
N GLU A 218 -2.35 -5.49 -10.18
CA GLU A 218 -3.45 -5.53 -11.17
C GLU A 218 -3.38 -6.78 -12.06
N LYS A 219 -2.89 -7.90 -11.51
CA LYS A 219 -2.70 -9.14 -12.29
C LYS A 219 -4.02 -9.82 -12.64
N TYR A 220 -4.95 -9.89 -11.70
CA TYR A 220 -6.18 -10.66 -11.83
C TYR A 220 -7.45 -9.80 -11.77
N TYR A 221 -7.35 -8.59 -11.29
CA TYR A 221 -8.43 -7.62 -11.25
C TYR A 221 -7.90 -6.22 -11.57
N SER A 222 -8.78 -5.33 -12.06
CA SER A 222 -8.38 -3.97 -12.47
C SER A 222 -8.86 -2.92 -11.49
N LEU A 223 -7.97 -1.97 -11.13
CA LEU A 223 -8.33 -0.78 -10.36
C LEU A 223 -9.16 0.23 -11.16
N GLN A 224 -9.23 0.06 -12.49
CA GLN A 224 -10.02 0.93 -13.38
C GLN A 224 -11.48 0.48 -13.47
N HIS A 225 -11.82 -0.74 -13.01
CA HIS A 225 -13.21 -1.19 -13.00
C HIS A 225 -14.02 -0.44 -11.96
N ASN A 226 -15.23 0.03 -12.32
CA ASN A 226 -16.04 0.90 -11.48
C ASN A 226 -16.26 0.37 -10.06
N GLN A 227 -16.77 -0.85 -9.91
CA GLN A 227 -17.09 -1.45 -8.61
C GLN A 227 -15.82 -1.97 -7.90
N ILE A 228 -15.02 -2.79 -8.61
CA ILE A 228 -13.82 -3.41 -8.04
C ILE A 228 -12.79 -2.32 -7.72
N GLY A 229 -12.55 -1.40 -8.64
CA GLY A 229 -11.62 -0.30 -8.45
C GLY A 229 -12.02 0.64 -7.32
N ALA A 230 -13.31 0.97 -7.18
CA ALA A 230 -13.81 1.79 -6.08
C ALA A 230 -13.56 1.10 -4.71
N HIS A 231 -13.83 -0.20 -4.62
CA HIS A 231 -13.57 -0.99 -3.42
C HIS A 231 -12.07 -1.00 -3.05
N ILE A 232 -11.20 -1.30 -4.03
CA ILE A 232 -9.75 -1.36 -3.79
C ILE A 232 -9.19 0.00 -3.42
N LYS A 233 -9.59 1.07 -4.09
CA LYS A 233 -9.17 2.45 -3.76
C LYS A 233 -9.53 2.80 -2.31
N THR A 234 -10.70 2.38 -1.83
CA THR A 234 -11.08 2.54 -0.43
C THR A 234 -10.13 1.78 0.51
N LEU A 235 -9.77 0.53 0.19
CA LEU A 235 -8.80 -0.24 0.97
C LEU A 235 -7.41 0.40 0.97
N LEU A 236 -6.96 0.94 -0.17
CA LEU A 236 -5.65 1.59 -0.31
C LEU A 236 -5.54 2.93 0.45
N CYS A 237 -6.66 3.52 0.86
CA CYS A 237 -6.72 4.69 1.74
C CYS A 237 -6.75 4.32 3.24
N SER A 238 -6.72 3.04 3.57
CA SER A 238 -6.70 2.55 4.96
C SER A 238 -5.36 2.82 5.66
N PRO A 239 -5.31 2.74 7.01
CA PRO A 239 -4.05 2.82 7.74
C PRO A 239 -3.05 1.75 7.29
N ARG A 240 -1.81 2.16 7.13
CA ARG A 240 -0.71 1.28 6.70
C ARG A 240 -0.13 0.46 7.85
N PRO A 241 0.51 -0.66 7.58
CA PRO A 241 0.89 -1.19 6.25
C PRO A 241 -0.29 -1.79 5.47
N ILE A 242 -0.27 -1.65 4.15
CA ILE A 242 -1.25 -2.21 3.24
C ILE A 242 -0.56 -3.22 2.33
N ILE A 243 -0.99 -4.47 2.41
CA ILE A 243 -0.56 -5.56 1.52
C ILE A 243 -1.83 -6.24 1.02
N LEU A 244 -2.19 -6.00 -0.24
CA LEU A 244 -3.34 -6.63 -0.86
C LEU A 244 -2.95 -7.94 -1.53
N ASP A 245 -3.83 -8.95 -1.42
CA ASP A 245 -3.67 -10.20 -2.14
C ASP A 245 -3.93 -9.96 -3.63
N PRO A 246 -3.00 -10.31 -4.54
CA PRO A 246 -3.23 -10.17 -5.98
C PRO A 246 -4.40 -11.00 -6.50
N ALA A 247 -4.87 -12.00 -5.75
CA ALA A 247 -5.95 -12.90 -6.14
C ALA A 247 -7.29 -12.61 -5.44
N ASP A 248 -7.27 -12.00 -4.24
CA ASP A 248 -8.46 -11.73 -3.44
C ASP A 248 -8.49 -10.26 -2.98
N PRO A 249 -9.27 -9.39 -3.64
CA PRO A 249 -9.32 -7.97 -3.32
C PRO A 249 -10.15 -7.61 -2.09
N THR A 250 -10.69 -8.57 -1.33
CA THR A 250 -11.65 -8.28 -0.24
C THR A 250 -11.03 -7.82 1.06
N GLY A 251 -9.70 -7.95 1.23
CA GLY A 251 -9.08 -7.58 2.49
C GLY A 251 -7.60 -7.28 2.43
N ILE A 252 -7.14 -6.62 3.48
CA ILE A 252 -5.74 -6.26 3.69
C ILE A 252 -5.10 -7.35 4.55
N LEU A 253 -4.13 -8.10 4.01
CA LEU A 253 -3.43 -9.18 4.72
C LEU A 253 -2.64 -8.70 5.94
N SER A 254 -2.25 -7.44 5.94
CA SER A 254 -1.41 -6.80 6.94
C SER A 254 -2.18 -6.14 8.09
N GLN A 255 -3.51 -6.03 7.98
CA GLN A 255 -4.31 -5.24 8.92
C GLN A 255 -4.38 -5.88 10.32
N GLY A 256 -4.27 -5.04 11.36
CA GLY A 256 -4.45 -5.45 12.74
C GLY A 256 -3.33 -6.31 13.32
N LYS A 257 -2.14 -6.34 12.70
CA LYS A 257 -1.00 -7.16 13.12
C LYS A 257 0.06 -6.36 13.90
N ASN A 258 0.87 -7.06 14.69
CA ASN A 258 1.92 -6.46 15.51
C ASN A 258 3.18 -6.14 14.68
N TRP A 259 3.06 -5.25 13.70
CA TRP A 259 4.17 -4.87 12.79
C TRP A 259 5.35 -4.20 13.49
N ASN A 260 5.12 -3.50 14.59
CA ASN A 260 6.17 -2.91 15.41
C ASN A 260 7.15 -3.95 15.96
N LEU A 261 6.67 -5.14 16.30
CA LEU A 261 7.53 -6.25 16.76
C LEU A 261 8.34 -6.82 15.60
N VAL A 262 7.71 -6.94 14.42
CA VAL A 262 8.39 -7.37 13.19
C VAL A 262 9.50 -6.38 12.81
N ALA A 263 9.20 -5.08 12.85
CA ALA A 263 10.16 -4.02 12.55
C ALA A 263 11.33 -4.01 13.54
N LYS A 264 11.07 -4.20 14.83
CA LYS A 264 12.12 -4.28 15.87
C LYS A 264 13.09 -5.43 15.59
N GLU A 265 12.58 -6.60 15.25
CA GLU A 265 13.40 -7.76 14.94
C GLU A 265 14.16 -7.58 13.62
N ALA A 266 13.50 -7.03 12.59
CA ALA A 266 14.13 -6.70 11.32
C ALA A 266 15.29 -5.72 11.50
N ALA A 267 15.13 -4.67 12.32
CA ALA A 267 16.18 -3.70 12.60
C ALA A 267 17.40 -4.36 13.29
N ALA A 268 17.17 -5.26 14.23
CA ALA A 268 18.26 -6.00 14.89
C ALA A 268 19.04 -6.87 13.88
N HIS A 269 18.35 -7.59 13.00
CA HIS A 269 18.99 -8.48 12.03
C HIS A 269 19.61 -7.74 10.84
N ARG A 270 19.10 -6.57 10.47
CA ARG A 270 19.69 -5.67 9.46
C ARG A 270 21.11 -5.27 9.83
N SER A 271 21.40 -5.14 11.12
CA SER A 271 22.68 -4.71 11.65
C SER A 271 23.70 -5.84 11.79
N LEU A 272 23.32 -7.10 11.51
CA LEU A 272 24.26 -8.22 11.54
C LEU A 272 25.36 -8.07 10.47
N PRO A 273 26.63 -8.42 10.76
CA PRO A 273 27.74 -8.24 9.83
C PRO A 273 27.47 -8.82 8.44
N CYS A 274 26.90 -10.03 8.37
CA CYS A 274 26.60 -10.71 7.10
C CYS A 274 25.48 -10.04 6.27
N VAL A 275 24.68 -9.16 6.87
CA VAL A 275 23.60 -8.42 6.20
C VAL A 275 24.03 -6.98 5.94
N SER A 276 24.71 -6.35 6.88
CA SER A 276 25.10 -4.93 6.81
C SER A 276 26.15 -4.62 5.74
N ILE A 277 26.92 -5.62 5.29
CA ILE A 277 27.97 -5.46 4.27
C ILE A 277 27.41 -5.31 2.84
N VAL A 278 26.18 -5.76 2.56
CA VAL A 278 25.58 -5.64 1.24
C VAL A 278 24.68 -4.39 1.18
N GLN A 279 24.46 -3.85 -0.02
CA GLN A 279 23.55 -2.74 -0.21
C GLN A 279 22.12 -3.25 -0.48
N PRO A 280 21.08 -2.64 0.12
CA PRO A 280 19.71 -2.97 -0.25
C PRO A 280 19.38 -2.44 -1.64
N TRP A 281 18.43 -3.06 -2.32
CA TRP A 281 17.87 -2.51 -3.55
C TRP A 281 17.13 -1.20 -3.28
N ALA A 282 17.10 -0.32 -4.27
CA ALA A 282 16.37 0.93 -4.22
C ALA A 282 14.86 0.67 -4.44
N VAL A 283 14.15 0.32 -3.38
CA VAL A 283 12.72 0.00 -3.41
C VAL A 283 11.94 0.97 -2.53
N GLN A 284 10.91 1.59 -3.10
CA GLN A 284 9.97 2.41 -2.33
C GLN A 284 8.96 1.52 -1.60
N PRO A 285 8.63 1.77 -0.31
CA PRO A 285 7.65 0.98 0.44
C PRO A 285 6.23 1.04 -0.15
N ALA A 286 5.83 2.17 -0.70
CA ALA A 286 4.59 2.30 -1.46
C ALA A 286 4.86 2.08 -2.94
N ARG A 287 4.02 1.29 -3.61
CA ARG A 287 4.14 1.02 -5.05
C ARG A 287 4.09 2.33 -5.83
N PRO A 288 5.13 2.66 -6.62
CA PRO A 288 5.15 3.87 -7.42
C PRO A 288 4.13 3.79 -8.56
N VAL A 289 3.60 4.95 -8.94
CA VAL A 289 2.58 5.11 -9.98
C VAL A 289 3.20 5.84 -11.17
N LYS A 290 2.94 5.35 -12.38
CA LYS A 290 3.35 6.03 -13.61
C LYS A 290 2.35 7.14 -13.94
N ILE A 291 2.80 8.40 -13.88
CA ILE A 291 2.00 9.57 -14.27
C ILE A 291 2.52 10.11 -15.59
N GLU A 292 1.62 10.28 -16.53
CA GLU A 292 1.88 11.00 -17.78
C GLU A 292 1.18 12.36 -17.70
N VAL A 293 1.93 13.45 -17.67
CA VAL A 293 1.37 14.81 -17.75
C VAL A 293 1.39 15.24 -19.20
N ARG A 294 0.23 15.58 -19.75
CA ARG A 294 0.08 16.09 -21.12
C ARG A 294 -0.27 17.57 -21.08
N HIS A 295 0.60 18.37 -21.67
CA HIS A 295 0.32 19.77 -21.90
C HIS A 295 -0.58 19.92 -23.12
N LEU A 296 -1.54 20.86 -23.08
CA LEU A 296 -2.48 21.07 -24.20
C LEU A 296 -1.78 21.45 -25.53
N LEU A 297 -0.55 21.94 -25.47
CA LEU A 297 0.27 22.25 -26.65
C LEU A 297 1.00 21.03 -27.25
N GLY A 298 0.73 19.82 -26.74
CA GLY A 298 1.21 18.57 -27.33
C GLY A 298 2.49 17.99 -26.72
N THR A 299 3.12 18.64 -25.73
CA THR A 299 4.24 18.07 -24.99
C THR A 299 3.74 17.10 -23.88
N SER A 300 4.50 16.07 -23.60
CA SER A 300 4.19 15.13 -22.50
C SER A 300 5.41 14.87 -21.62
N LEU A 301 5.16 14.66 -20.32
CA LEU A 301 6.15 14.30 -19.31
C LEU A 301 5.71 13.03 -18.60
N SER A 302 6.53 12.00 -18.62
CA SER A 302 6.27 10.75 -17.90
C SER A 302 7.14 10.66 -16.65
N ARG A 303 6.52 10.41 -15.51
CA ARG A 303 7.18 10.23 -14.21
C ARG A 303 6.62 9.02 -13.48
N THR A 304 7.49 8.31 -12.77
CA THR A 304 7.09 7.22 -11.87
C THR A 304 7.32 7.70 -10.44
N ILE A 305 6.24 7.93 -9.70
CA ILE A 305 6.26 8.60 -8.39
C ILE A 305 5.34 7.90 -7.41
N SER A 306 5.53 8.13 -6.11
CA SER A 306 4.65 7.61 -5.07
C SER A 306 3.25 8.22 -5.17
N SER A 307 2.22 7.42 -4.89
CA SER A 307 0.86 7.93 -4.73
C SER A 307 0.69 8.94 -3.57
N ASP A 308 1.65 8.97 -2.64
CA ASP A 308 1.70 9.94 -1.54
C ASP A 308 2.28 11.30 -1.97
N THR A 309 2.79 11.41 -3.19
CA THR A 309 3.26 12.68 -3.74
C THR A 309 2.12 13.68 -3.80
N THR A 310 2.34 14.87 -3.24
CA THR A 310 1.35 15.95 -3.32
C THR A 310 1.30 16.53 -4.72
N ILE A 311 0.15 17.07 -5.09
CA ILE A 311 -0.03 17.74 -6.39
C ILE A 311 0.96 18.90 -6.52
N ARG A 312 1.26 19.57 -5.41
CA ARG A 312 2.26 20.62 -5.35
C ARG A 312 3.67 20.10 -5.73
N GLN A 313 4.12 19.01 -5.15
CA GLN A 313 5.41 18.41 -5.50
C GLN A 313 5.48 17.99 -6.97
N LEU A 314 4.37 17.49 -7.52
CA LEU A 314 4.29 17.17 -8.94
C LEU A 314 4.41 18.43 -9.81
N LYS A 315 3.75 19.53 -9.43
CA LYS A 315 3.86 20.82 -10.14
C LYS A 315 5.27 21.40 -10.08
N GLU A 316 5.96 21.28 -8.95
CA GLU A 316 7.37 21.67 -8.80
C GLU A 316 8.29 20.87 -9.71
N ALA A 317 8.05 19.56 -9.85
CA ALA A 317 8.78 18.73 -10.80
C ALA A 317 8.52 19.13 -12.27
N ILE A 318 7.28 19.52 -12.60
CA ILE A 318 6.93 20.04 -13.94
C ILE A 318 7.61 21.40 -14.19
N GLU A 319 7.66 22.28 -13.18
CA GLU A 319 8.35 23.56 -13.26
C GLU A 319 9.84 23.38 -13.56
N GLN A 320 10.50 22.43 -12.90
CA GLN A 320 11.91 22.11 -13.15
C GLN A 320 12.16 21.63 -14.60
N GLU A 321 11.23 20.89 -15.18
CA GLU A 321 11.38 20.29 -16.51
C GLU A 321 10.95 21.24 -17.64
N TRP A 322 9.86 21.95 -17.47
CA TRP A 322 9.24 22.79 -18.52
C TRP A 322 9.36 24.28 -18.27
N GLY A 323 9.87 24.70 -17.10
CA GLY A 323 9.97 26.11 -16.73
C GLY A 323 8.62 26.81 -16.50
N ILE A 324 7.50 26.07 -16.42
CA ILE A 324 6.19 26.61 -16.13
C ILE A 324 6.02 26.74 -14.62
N PRO A 325 5.91 27.95 -14.06
CA PRO A 325 5.76 28.12 -12.61
C PRO A 325 4.54 27.37 -12.06
N TRP A 326 4.70 26.72 -10.90
CA TRP A 326 3.65 25.91 -10.27
C TRP A 326 2.31 26.65 -10.12
N TYR A 327 2.33 27.95 -9.85
CA TYR A 327 1.13 28.76 -9.67
C TYR A 327 0.39 29.08 -10.97
N GLN A 328 1.02 28.84 -12.11
CA GLN A 328 0.40 28.91 -13.44
C GLN A 328 -0.10 27.56 -13.94
N GLN A 329 0.13 26.48 -13.19
CA GLN A 329 -0.26 25.15 -13.58
C GLN A 329 -1.64 24.80 -13.02
N ARG A 330 -2.52 24.28 -13.87
CA ARG A 330 -3.77 23.61 -13.50
C ARG A 330 -3.69 22.18 -14.01
N LEU A 331 -3.58 21.23 -13.06
CA LEU A 331 -3.62 19.80 -13.36
C LEU A 331 -5.04 19.28 -13.21
N ALA A 332 -5.50 18.50 -14.16
CA ALA A 332 -6.81 17.88 -14.15
C ALA A 332 -6.70 16.38 -14.46
N GLN A 333 -7.47 15.59 -13.74
CA GLN A 333 -7.72 14.17 -14.05
C GLN A 333 -9.00 14.07 -14.84
N GLN A 334 -8.96 13.36 -15.96
CA GLN A 334 -10.15 13.08 -16.77
C GLN A 334 -10.39 11.57 -16.77
N GLU A 335 -11.50 11.14 -16.19
CA GLU A 335 -12.01 9.78 -16.30
C GLU A 335 -13.08 9.71 -17.39
N LEU A 336 -13.13 8.57 -18.10
CA LEU A 336 -14.15 8.34 -19.14
C LEU A 336 -15.57 8.48 -18.55
N GLY A 337 -16.37 9.37 -19.14
CA GLY A 337 -17.76 9.59 -18.74
C GLY A 337 -17.96 10.48 -17.52
N ARG A 338 -16.91 11.13 -17.01
CA ARG A 338 -16.97 12.09 -15.89
C ARG A 338 -16.41 13.44 -16.29
N SER A 339 -16.87 14.51 -15.62
CA SER A 339 -16.28 15.84 -15.76
C SER A 339 -14.84 15.83 -15.23
N PRO A 340 -13.91 16.55 -15.89
CA PRO A 340 -12.54 16.68 -15.41
C PRO A 340 -12.48 17.21 -13.98
N VAL A 341 -11.67 16.58 -13.14
CA VAL A 341 -11.45 17.00 -11.75
C VAL A 341 -10.15 17.77 -11.68
N VAL A 342 -10.21 19.02 -11.23
CA VAL A 342 -9.02 19.86 -11.00
C VAL A 342 -8.37 19.46 -9.68
N LEU A 343 -7.08 19.14 -9.74
CA LEU A 343 -6.31 18.65 -8.59
C LEU A 343 -5.81 19.84 -7.74
N GLN A 344 -6.00 19.74 -6.42
CA GLN A 344 -5.61 20.78 -5.46
C GLN A 344 -4.21 20.54 -4.91
N ASP A 345 -3.42 21.60 -4.73
CA ASP A 345 -1.99 21.53 -4.37
C ASP A 345 -1.68 20.80 -3.06
N GLY A 346 -2.54 20.95 -2.05
CA GLY A 346 -2.38 20.33 -0.74
C GLY A 346 -2.73 18.85 -0.68
N GLU A 347 -3.35 18.31 -1.71
CA GLU A 347 -3.80 16.93 -1.78
C GLU A 347 -2.75 16.02 -2.42
N THR A 348 -2.84 14.71 -2.16
CA THR A 348 -1.96 13.70 -2.75
C THR A 348 -2.59 13.04 -3.97
N LEU A 349 -1.80 12.32 -4.77
CA LEU A 349 -2.34 11.48 -5.85
C LEU A 349 -3.31 10.42 -5.28
N ALA A 350 -2.99 9.86 -4.11
CA ALA A 350 -3.82 8.86 -3.43
C ALA A 350 -5.20 9.39 -3.06
N SER A 351 -5.33 10.65 -2.61
CA SER A 351 -6.64 11.24 -2.26
C SER A 351 -7.57 11.37 -3.47
N TYR A 352 -7.01 11.42 -4.69
CA TYR A 352 -7.77 11.36 -5.94
C TYR A 352 -7.93 9.92 -6.48
N GLY A 353 -7.54 8.90 -5.71
CA GLY A 353 -7.62 7.50 -6.13
C GLY A 353 -6.66 7.13 -7.26
N ILE A 354 -5.55 7.85 -7.41
CA ILE A 354 -4.55 7.62 -8.45
C ILE A 354 -3.53 6.59 -7.93
N PHE A 355 -3.81 5.31 -8.20
CA PHE A 355 -3.00 4.14 -7.81
C PHE A 355 -2.57 3.29 -9.02
N TYR A 356 -2.85 3.74 -10.24
CA TYR A 356 -2.51 3.07 -11.50
C TYR A 356 -2.01 4.09 -12.52
N SER A 357 -1.45 3.60 -13.62
CA SER A 357 -0.96 4.48 -14.70
C SER A 357 -2.03 5.46 -15.17
N THR A 358 -1.81 6.74 -14.95
CA THR A 358 -2.82 7.79 -15.17
C THR A 358 -2.24 8.93 -15.98
N THR A 359 -3.04 9.44 -16.94
CA THR A 359 -2.73 10.66 -17.67
C THR A 359 -3.42 11.85 -17.02
N LEU A 360 -2.64 12.89 -16.70
CA LEU A 360 -3.11 14.19 -16.22
C LEU A 360 -2.98 15.23 -17.33
N LEU A 361 -3.97 16.10 -17.43
CA LEU A 361 -3.95 17.23 -18.36
C LEU A 361 -3.41 18.45 -17.64
N LEU A 362 -2.45 19.14 -18.28
CA LEU A 362 -1.92 20.41 -17.81
C LEU A 362 -2.47 21.56 -18.66
N LEU A 363 -3.15 22.48 -17.99
CA LEU A 363 -3.52 23.77 -18.53
C LEU A 363 -2.64 24.84 -17.87
N GLN A 364 -1.96 25.65 -18.68
CA GLN A 364 -1.25 26.84 -18.20
C GLN A 364 -2.24 28.00 -18.12
N THR A 365 -2.26 28.69 -16.98
CA THR A 365 -3.16 29.82 -16.71
C THR A 365 -2.36 31.02 -16.21
N GLU A 366 -2.94 32.19 -16.31
CA GLU A 366 -2.40 33.38 -15.66
C GLU A 366 -2.35 33.19 -14.12
N PRO A 367 -1.41 33.88 -13.44
CA PRO A 367 -1.34 33.84 -11.99
C PRO A 367 -2.66 34.23 -11.35
N GLN A 368 -3.19 33.41 -10.45
CA GLN A 368 -4.46 33.65 -9.77
C GLN A 368 -4.23 34.41 -8.47
N ALA A 369 -5.13 35.36 -8.17
CA ALA A 369 -5.14 36.04 -6.88
C ALA A 369 -5.41 35.02 -5.74
N MET A 370 -4.68 35.17 -4.65
CA MET A 370 -4.81 34.36 -3.46
C MET A 370 -4.93 35.22 -2.19
N GLU A 371 -5.63 34.72 -1.21
CA GLU A 371 -5.71 35.34 0.11
C GLU A 371 -4.60 34.82 1.00
N ILE A 372 -3.90 35.74 1.68
CA ILE A 372 -2.93 35.42 2.73
C ILE A 372 -3.29 36.21 4.00
N PHE A 373 -2.81 35.73 5.12
CA PHE A 373 -2.98 36.37 6.42
C PHE A 373 -1.69 37.09 6.82
N VAL A 374 -1.81 38.32 7.29
CA VAL A 374 -0.71 39.05 7.92
C VAL A 374 -1.07 39.24 9.39
N LYS A 375 -0.20 38.74 10.27
CA LYS A 375 -0.36 38.82 11.72
C LYS A 375 0.64 39.82 12.30
N ASP A 376 0.12 40.82 13.00
CA ASP A 376 0.95 41.87 13.60
C ASP A 376 1.49 41.46 14.98
N ASP A 377 2.33 42.30 15.57
CA ASP A 377 2.93 42.17 16.91
C ASP A 377 1.88 42.16 18.05
N LYS A 378 0.67 42.65 17.78
CA LYS A 378 -0.47 42.64 18.71
C LYS A 378 -1.40 41.43 18.48
N ASN A 379 -0.94 40.43 17.76
CA ASN A 379 -1.67 39.20 17.48
C ASN A 379 -2.95 39.39 16.60
N ARG A 380 -3.11 40.57 15.98
CA ARG A 380 -4.25 40.82 15.06
C ARG A 380 -3.93 40.27 13.67
N THR A 381 -4.90 39.61 13.06
CA THR A 381 -4.74 39.02 11.74
C THR A 381 -5.58 39.80 10.74
N THR A 382 -4.97 40.22 9.63
CA THR A 382 -5.62 40.90 8.51
C THR A 382 -5.42 40.07 7.26
N THR A 383 -6.48 39.92 6.45
CA THR A 383 -6.44 39.20 5.18
C THR A 383 -6.08 40.16 4.04
N TYR A 384 -5.15 39.72 3.18
CA TYR A 384 -4.73 40.45 1.98
C TYR A 384 -4.87 39.58 0.75
N THR A 385 -5.43 40.18 -0.32
CA THR A 385 -5.47 39.57 -1.65
C THR A 385 -4.20 39.94 -2.40
N VAL A 386 -3.43 38.93 -2.81
CA VAL A 386 -2.13 39.08 -3.47
C VAL A 386 -2.02 38.16 -4.67
N LEU A 387 -1.08 38.43 -5.56
CA LEU A 387 -0.64 37.49 -6.59
C LEU A 387 0.63 36.77 -6.15
N PRO A 388 0.88 35.53 -6.55
CA PRO A 388 2.16 34.85 -6.34
C PRO A 388 3.36 35.64 -6.88
N THR A 389 3.14 36.41 -7.94
CA THR A 389 4.11 37.29 -8.60
C THR A 389 4.32 38.61 -7.88
N ASP A 390 3.47 38.99 -6.92
CA ASP A 390 3.66 40.21 -6.15
C ASP A 390 4.98 40.12 -5.39
N THR A 391 5.77 41.19 -5.37
CA THR A 391 6.96 41.31 -4.58
C THR A 391 6.61 41.56 -3.08
N VAL A 392 7.52 41.23 -2.19
CA VAL A 392 7.38 41.56 -0.77
C VAL A 392 7.16 43.06 -0.57
N ARG A 393 7.82 43.88 -1.39
CA ARG A 393 7.60 45.35 -1.39
C ARG A 393 6.16 45.72 -1.68
N GLN A 394 5.56 45.11 -2.69
CA GLN A 394 4.14 45.34 -3.03
C GLN A 394 3.19 44.89 -1.91
N LEU A 395 3.50 43.77 -1.25
CA LEU A 395 2.74 43.35 -0.05
C LEU A 395 2.85 44.41 1.05
N LYS A 396 4.05 44.91 1.36
CA LYS A 396 4.25 45.96 2.37
C LYS A 396 3.48 47.25 2.03
N GLU A 397 3.42 47.60 0.77
CA GLU A 397 2.65 48.74 0.31
C GLU A 397 1.12 48.52 0.44
N LYS A 398 0.65 47.30 0.17
CA LYS A 398 -0.76 46.91 0.45
C LYS A 398 -1.07 46.99 1.95
N ILE A 399 -0.16 46.53 2.81
CA ILE A 399 -0.31 46.64 4.29
C ILE A 399 -0.39 48.12 4.69
N CYS A 400 0.48 48.97 4.18
CA CYS A 400 0.50 50.39 4.47
C CYS A 400 -0.80 51.08 4.06
N SER A 401 -1.33 50.75 2.87
CA SER A 401 -2.60 51.33 2.32
C SER A 401 -3.83 50.91 3.15
N HIS A 402 -3.76 49.82 3.92
CA HIS A 402 -4.80 49.37 4.85
C HIS A 402 -4.55 49.84 6.30
N GLN A 403 -4.05 51.04 6.46
CA GLN A 403 -3.75 51.64 7.76
C GLN A 403 -2.65 50.91 8.58
N GLY A 404 -1.83 50.14 7.91
CA GLY A 404 -0.63 49.56 8.51
C GLY A 404 0.55 50.54 8.58
N PRO A 405 1.66 50.16 9.18
CA PRO A 405 2.86 51.01 9.27
C PRO A 405 3.48 51.23 7.89
N PRO A 406 4.29 52.29 7.69
CA PRO A 406 5.03 52.53 6.47
C PRO A 406 5.85 51.28 6.03
N ALA A 407 5.97 51.03 4.72
CA ALA A 407 6.60 49.82 4.19
C ALA A 407 8.07 49.61 4.64
N ASP A 408 8.81 50.71 4.86
CA ASP A 408 10.19 50.73 5.35
C ASP A 408 10.32 50.33 6.84
N GLN A 409 9.24 50.46 7.62
CA GLN A 409 9.18 50.11 9.03
C GLN A 409 8.66 48.66 9.25
N GLN A 410 8.22 47.99 8.20
CA GLN A 410 7.72 46.63 8.28
C GLN A 410 8.85 45.61 8.10
N ARG A 411 8.93 44.66 9.04
CA ARG A 411 9.73 43.45 8.92
C ARG A 411 8.77 42.27 8.78
N LEU A 412 8.74 41.66 7.61
CA LEU A 412 7.90 40.52 7.35
C LEU A 412 8.70 39.25 7.45
N THR A 413 8.12 38.20 8.06
CA THR A 413 8.71 36.88 8.17
C THR A 413 7.69 35.80 7.79
N TYR A 414 8.17 34.70 7.19
CA TYR A 414 7.37 33.53 6.87
C TYR A 414 8.20 32.27 7.17
N GLY A 415 7.69 31.43 8.06
CA GLY A 415 8.48 30.32 8.60
C GLY A 415 9.76 30.84 9.27
N SER A 416 10.92 30.35 8.84
CA SER A 416 12.25 30.78 9.31
C SER A 416 12.87 31.92 8.50
N TRP A 417 12.17 32.41 7.45
CA TRP A 417 12.71 33.39 6.52
C TRP A 417 12.27 34.82 6.85
N GLU A 418 13.20 35.76 6.83
CA GLU A 418 12.89 37.18 6.71
C GLU A 418 12.69 37.48 5.22
N LEU A 419 11.57 38.16 4.88
CA LEU A 419 11.18 38.41 3.49
C LEU A 419 11.89 39.67 2.97
N GLU A 420 12.66 39.53 1.87
CA GLU A 420 13.34 40.62 1.21
C GLU A 420 12.43 41.27 0.16
N ASP A 421 12.45 42.62 0.11
CA ASP A 421 11.56 43.43 -0.72
C ASP A 421 11.57 43.10 -2.22
N ARG A 422 12.73 42.68 -2.75
CA ARG A 422 12.94 42.38 -4.18
C ARG A 422 12.36 41.05 -4.64
N HIS A 423 12.17 40.10 -3.73
CA HIS A 423 11.68 38.77 -4.06
C HIS A 423 10.17 38.71 -4.12
N THR A 424 9.65 37.79 -4.96
CA THR A 424 8.22 37.55 -5.07
C THR A 424 7.70 36.70 -3.91
N LEU A 425 6.39 36.70 -3.67
CA LEU A 425 5.77 35.83 -2.68
C LEU A 425 5.93 34.33 -3.05
N ALA A 426 5.92 34.03 -4.35
CA ALA A 426 6.19 32.69 -4.87
C ALA A 426 7.63 32.22 -4.54
N HIS A 427 8.61 33.11 -4.53
CA HIS A 427 10.01 32.79 -4.16
C HIS A 427 10.10 32.17 -2.75
N TYR A 428 9.30 32.65 -1.81
CA TYR A 428 9.22 32.14 -0.44
C TYR A 428 8.19 31.03 -0.28
N ASN A 429 7.63 30.54 -1.39
CA ASN A 429 6.59 29.51 -1.37
C ASN A 429 5.37 29.87 -0.51
N ILE A 430 4.99 31.15 -0.48
CA ILE A 430 3.80 31.62 0.20
C ILE A 430 2.57 31.16 -0.58
N GLN A 431 1.74 30.37 0.08
CA GLN A 431 0.56 29.71 -0.49
C GLN A 431 -0.73 30.42 -0.07
N PRO A 432 -1.88 30.13 -0.70
CA PRO A 432 -3.18 30.57 -0.21
C PRO A 432 -3.35 30.19 1.27
N ARG A 433 -3.88 31.14 2.06
CA ARG A 433 -4.08 31.03 3.51
C ARG A 433 -2.80 30.90 4.36
N SER A 434 -1.63 31.13 3.79
CA SER A 434 -0.39 31.27 4.57
C SER A 434 -0.45 32.46 5.51
N THR A 435 0.15 32.33 6.70
CA THR A 435 0.30 33.44 7.67
C THR A 435 1.70 34.01 7.61
N VAL A 436 1.81 35.27 7.24
CA VAL A 436 3.03 36.08 7.28
C VAL A 436 3.01 36.87 8.57
N PHE A 437 4.10 36.91 9.31
CA PHE A 437 4.22 37.67 10.54
C PHE A 437 4.85 39.02 10.23
N MET A 438 4.29 40.08 10.81
CA MET A 438 4.77 41.44 10.68
C MET A 438 5.25 41.96 12.03
N LEU A 439 6.51 42.40 12.10
CA LEU A 439 7.10 43.11 13.23
C LEU A 439 7.47 44.51 12.77
N LEU A 440 7.48 45.47 13.73
CA LEU A 440 7.97 46.79 13.47
C LEU A 440 9.51 46.82 13.57
N ARG A 441 10.18 47.46 12.59
CA ARG A 441 11.59 47.79 12.73
C ARG A 441 11.68 48.97 13.70
N LEU A 442 12.31 48.75 14.85
CA LEU A 442 12.70 49.84 15.73
C LEU A 442 13.74 50.69 15.00
N ARG A 443 13.46 51.97 14.74
CA ARG A 443 14.52 52.89 14.35
C ARG A 443 15.50 52.93 15.52
N GLY A 444 16.75 52.55 15.28
CA GLY A 444 17.83 52.86 16.24
C GLY A 444 17.83 54.36 16.50
N GLY A 445 17.61 54.74 17.74
CA GLY A 445 17.75 56.14 18.12
C GLY A 445 19.17 56.59 17.79
N THR A 446 19.30 57.57 16.92
CA THR A 446 20.50 58.42 16.97
C THR A 446 20.40 59.17 18.27
N ASP A 447 21.21 58.77 19.25
CA ASP A 447 21.45 59.58 20.39
C ASP A 447 21.99 60.94 19.94
N PRO A 448 21.60 62.03 20.60
CA PRO A 448 21.92 63.40 20.23
C PRO A 448 23.41 63.73 20.31
#